data_ac864e6b46ea0590f43b9281e6898bdf
#
_entry.id   ac864e6b46ea0590f43b9281e6898bdf
#
_cell.length_a   1.000
_cell.length_b   1.000
_cell.length_c   1.000
_cell.angle_alpha   90.00
_cell.angle_beta   90.00
_cell.angle_gamma   90.00
#
_symmetry.space_group_name_H-M   'P 1'
#
loop_
_entity.id
_entity.type
_entity.pdbx_description
1 polymer ?
#
loop_
_entity_poly.entity_id
_entity_poly.type
_entity_poly.pdbx_seq_one_letter_code
_entity_poly.pdbx_strand_id
1 'polypeptide(L)'
;MNPQDGQSHFTAAAPTIHLTEVAGIPTLFAPAPGQTRAGLVFRVGIADEILARSGVTHLVEHLALFRHGLADYHYNGATKAAFTHFHVEGAEHEIVAYLHGVCASLADLPMERLETEKEILRTEESRREPGQLPLWRYGAQGYGLVSYPEWGVRGLRPEDVRHWAQTWFTGGNAVLWIAGERIPAGLAPKLPQGHRHPLPAVTSALPTTPAHFSDGKGGVLLDAVVTDTTAARLYAGVLERELSRALRQEGGYSYTAATDYTSRRDGHGLLTAFADALPAKQDAVLGGFVDVLAALQAGHIEQAGLDAVRARADAGLTAADAAVRRLPGAAEDLLAGRMPRSFDELRHELWSVTPGHLHAVALEAAGTALLQVPSGHSADWAGYAEAPTRSTYAVTGRRFEAVTKDGSALVVGDDGVSVTARGRDGGDLAVTVPYRACAAVLSWPDGGRRLIGTDGLAVAVEPGLYGVDAHTMATLDAAVPPHARVELPPRQSAPRADAPTAPVAQGGPAPARRTGAQTAGLVVLGLFGALFAFCALAVTVFSGSDPETSTGEWIGLSGFLWVVTGLLVWPAVRILRRTRRA
;
A
#
# COMPACT_ATOMS: atom_id res chain seq x y z
N MET A 1 -55.99 36.52 -2.70
CA MET A 1 -55.11 36.09 -3.81
C MET A 1 -53.76 35.77 -3.18
N ASN A 2 -53.51 34.49 -2.97
CA ASN A 2 -52.28 33.98 -2.35
C ASN A 2 -51.47 33.35 -3.49
N PRO A 3 -50.24 33.77 -3.78
CA PRO A 3 -49.42 33.03 -4.72
C PRO A 3 -48.74 31.93 -3.95
N GLN A 4 -49.16 30.70 -4.20
CA GLN A 4 -48.39 29.53 -3.82
C GLN A 4 -47.21 29.41 -4.73
N ASP A 5 -46.02 29.69 -4.19
CA ASP A 5 -44.75 29.39 -4.82
C ASP A 5 -44.61 27.87 -4.97
N GLY A 6 -44.69 27.43 -6.21
CA GLY A 6 -44.34 26.08 -6.61
C GLY A 6 -42.84 25.85 -6.46
N GLN A 7 -42.41 25.38 -5.32
CA GLN A 7 -41.10 24.71 -5.21
C GLN A 7 -41.17 23.41 -5.99
N SER A 8 -40.67 23.43 -7.23
CA SER A 8 -40.36 22.21 -7.97
C SER A 8 -39.24 21.50 -7.20
N HIS A 9 -39.60 20.50 -6.41
CA HIS A 9 -38.65 19.51 -5.93
C HIS A 9 -38.05 18.81 -7.16
N PHE A 10 -36.86 19.24 -7.57
CA PHE A 10 -36.01 18.42 -8.39
C PHE A 10 -35.70 17.15 -7.60
N THR A 11 -36.44 16.10 -7.84
CA THR A 11 -36.05 14.75 -7.46
C THR A 11 -34.76 14.46 -8.24
N ALA A 12 -33.63 14.52 -7.57
CA ALA A 12 -32.36 14.10 -8.16
C ALA A 12 -32.54 12.67 -8.67
N ALA A 13 -32.28 12.44 -9.95
CA ALA A 13 -32.34 11.11 -10.52
C ALA A 13 -31.43 10.17 -9.71
N ALA A 14 -31.88 8.93 -9.48
CA ALA A 14 -31.07 7.95 -8.76
C ALA A 14 -29.69 7.81 -9.43
N PRO A 15 -28.61 7.69 -8.63
CA PRO A 15 -27.28 7.54 -9.19
C PRO A 15 -27.20 6.28 -10.06
N THR A 16 -26.72 6.41 -11.29
CA THR A 16 -26.65 5.30 -12.26
C THR A 16 -25.27 5.23 -12.91
N ILE A 17 -24.83 4.01 -13.21
CA ILE A 17 -23.64 3.73 -14.01
C ILE A 17 -24.07 2.93 -15.23
N HIS A 18 -23.78 3.44 -16.41
CA HIS A 18 -24.10 2.81 -17.69
C HIS A 18 -22.88 2.10 -18.26
N LEU A 19 -23.05 0.86 -18.69
CA LEU A 19 -22.03 0.15 -19.46
C LEU A 19 -22.25 0.39 -20.95
N THR A 20 -21.21 0.82 -21.63
CA THR A 20 -21.16 1.08 -23.07
C THR A 20 -19.79 0.71 -23.62
N GLU A 21 -19.48 1.13 -24.83
CA GLU A 21 -18.18 0.92 -25.48
C GLU A 21 -17.72 2.19 -26.18
N VAL A 22 -16.43 2.51 -26.06
CA VAL A 22 -15.78 3.61 -26.78
C VAL A 22 -14.53 3.07 -27.48
N ALA A 23 -14.50 3.13 -28.81
CA ALA A 23 -13.40 2.66 -29.64
C ALA A 23 -12.97 1.19 -29.34
N GLY A 24 -13.92 0.30 -29.06
CA GLY A 24 -13.66 -1.12 -28.74
C GLY A 24 -13.26 -1.37 -27.27
N ILE A 25 -13.25 -0.34 -26.42
CA ILE A 25 -12.91 -0.48 -25.00
C ILE A 25 -14.20 -0.43 -24.18
N PRO A 26 -14.48 -1.45 -23.32
CA PRO A 26 -15.60 -1.41 -22.38
C PRO A 26 -15.55 -0.14 -21.53
N THR A 27 -16.65 0.60 -21.48
CA THR A 27 -16.70 1.94 -20.89
C THR A 27 -17.84 2.06 -19.90
N LEU A 28 -17.53 2.51 -18.69
CA LEU A 28 -18.51 2.85 -17.66
C LEU A 28 -18.75 4.36 -17.69
N PHE A 29 -20.01 4.76 -17.83
CA PHE A 29 -20.41 6.16 -17.87
C PHE A 29 -21.38 6.47 -16.73
N ALA A 30 -21.09 7.54 -15.97
CA ALA A 30 -22.00 8.11 -14.99
C ALA A 30 -22.33 9.56 -15.36
N PRO A 31 -23.61 9.91 -15.59
CA PRO A 31 -24.02 11.30 -15.75
C PRO A 31 -23.67 12.11 -14.50
N ALA A 32 -22.93 13.21 -14.67
CA ALA A 32 -22.53 14.09 -13.59
C ALA A 32 -22.42 15.53 -14.09
N PRO A 33 -22.90 16.54 -13.33
CA PRO A 33 -22.70 17.93 -13.67
C PRO A 33 -21.27 18.38 -13.36
N GLY A 34 -20.82 19.44 -14.01
CA GLY A 34 -19.53 20.07 -13.75
C GLY A 34 -18.41 19.56 -14.64
N GLN A 35 -17.17 19.57 -14.10
CA GLN A 35 -16.00 19.11 -14.86
C GLN A 35 -16.07 17.62 -15.14
N THR A 36 -15.64 17.26 -16.35
CA THR A 36 -15.55 15.86 -16.74
C THR A 36 -14.38 15.19 -16.01
N ARG A 37 -14.62 13.99 -15.50
CA ARG A 37 -13.59 13.10 -14.94
C ARG A 37 -13.55 11.84 -15.77
N ALA A 38 -12.37 11.36 -16.05
CA ALA A 38 -12.23 10.11 -16.78
C ALA A 38 -10.99 9.36 -16.33
N GLY A 39 -10.98 8.05 -16.57
CA GLY A 39 -9.80 7.25 -16.31
C GLY A 39 -9.81 5.95 -17.08
N LEU A 40 -8.60 5.45 -17.33
CA LEU A 40 -8.33 4.18 -17.99
C LEU A 40 -7.66 3.25 -16.98
N VAL A 41 -8.27 2.10 -16.74
CA VAL A 41 -7.78 1.10 -15.79
C VAL A 41 -7.32 -0.13 -16.56
N PHE A 42 -6.14 -0.63 -16.23
CA PHE A 42 -5.59 -1.85 -16.79
C PHE A 42 -5.48 -2.95 -15.72
N ARG A 43 -5.72 -4.20 -16.12
CA ARG A 43 -5.54 -5.38 -15.25
C ARG A 43 -4.05 -5.79 -15.24
N VAL A 44 -3.22 -4.98 -14.64
CA VAL A 44 -1.82 -5.23 -14.36
C VAL A 44 -1.38 -4.40 -13.17
N GLY A 45 -0.56 -4.94 -12.31
CA GLY A 45 -0.01 -4.24 -11.16
C GLY A 45 1.24 -4.92 -10.62
N ILE A 46 1.67 -4.50 -9.44
CA ILE A 46 2.89 -4.98 -8.78
C ILE A 46 2.87 -6.51 -8.59
N ALA A 47 1.70 -7.10 -8.33
CA ALA A 47 1.56 -8.53 -8.07
C ALA A 47 1.73 -9.43 -9.32
N ASP A 48 1.80 -8.85 -10.51
CA ASP A 48 2.08 -9.56 -11.75
C ASP A 48 3.59 -9.66 -12.07
N GLU A 49 4.39 -8.91 -11.34
CA GLU A 49 5.83 -8.85 -11.51
C GLU A 49 6.54 -10.03 -10.83
N ILE A 50 7.81 -10.17 -11.08
CA ILE A 50 8.73 -10.97 -10.27
C ILE A 50 9.65 -10.02 -9.49
N LEU A 51 10.05 -10.41 -8.28
CA LEU A 51 10.83 -9.54 -7.39
C LEU A 51 12.08 -8.95 -8.05
N ALA A 52 12.79 -9.75 -8.84
CA ALA A 52 14.00 -9.31 -9.55
C ALA A 52 13.72 -8.33 -10.72
N ARG A 53 12.47 -8.13 -11.09
CA ARG A 53 12.01 -7.19 -12.10
C ARG A 53 10.97 -6.22 -11.57
N SER A 54 10.88 -6.10 -10.24
CA SER A 54 9.93 -5.21 -9.56
C SER A 54 10.10 -3.76 -10.00
N GLY A 55 8.96 -3.07 -10.14
CA GLY A 55 8.90 -1.69 -10.60
C GLY A 55 8.74 -1.52 -12.11
N VAL A 56 8.64 -2.60 -12.90
CA VAL A 56 8.44 -2.49 -14.35
C VAL A 56 7.10 -1.85 -14.69
N THR A 57 6.04 -2.17 -13.96
CA THR A 57 4.70 -1.59 -14.17
C THR A 57 4.67 -0.11 -13.84
N HIS A 58 5.28 0.27 -12.72
CA HIS A 58 5.41 1.66 -12.27
C HIS A 58 6.23 2.49 -13.27
N LEU A 59 7.31 1.91 -13.80
CA LEU A 59 8.13 2.55 -14.83
C LEU A 59 7.36 2.77 -16.14
N VAL A 60 6.51 1.82 -16.56
CA VAL A 60 5.62 2.00 -17.72
C VAL A 60 4.60 3.12 -17.45
N GLU A 61 4.05 3.22 -16.24
CA GLU A 61 3.17 4.30 -15.84
C GLU A 61 3.85 5.67 -16.01
N HIS A 62 5.05 5.85 -15.45
CA HIS A 62 5.83 7.09 -15.58
C HIS A 62 6.12 7.45 -17.04
N LEU A 63 6.58 6.49 -17.82
CA LEU A 63 6.85 6.70 -19.25
C LEU A 63 5.59 7.07 -20.03
N ALA A 64 4.44 6.49 -19.67
CA ALA A 64 3.17 6.83 -20.32
C ALA A 64 2.70 8.25 -20.02
N LEU A 65 2.99 8.77 -18.84
CA LEU A 65 2.62 10.10 -18.39
C LEU A 65 3.57 11.20 -18.85
N PHE A 66 4.82 10.88 -19.16
CA PHE A 66 5.87 11.87 -19.46
C PHE A 66 5.49 12.89 -20.55
N ARG A 67 4.84 12.47 -21.65
CA ARG A 67 4.50 13.36 -22.78
C ARG A 67 3.47 14.43 -22.43
N HIS A 68 2.78 14.30 -21.29
CA HIS A 68 1.78 15.27 -20.87
C HIS A 68 2.37 16.52 -20.19
N GLY A 69 3.67 16.47 -19.78
CA GLY A 69 4.40 17.60 -19.21
C GLY A 69 3.79 18.08 -17.87
N LEU A 70 4.22 19.26 -17.45
CA LEU A 70 3.58 20.03 -16.38
C LEU A 70 2.40 20.79 -17.01
N ALA A 71 1.27 20.14 -17.18
CA ALA A 71 0.04 20.79 -17.64
C ALA A 71 -0.78 21.27 -16.44
N ASP A 72 -1.61 22.29 -16.65
CA ASP A 72 -2.53 22.83 -15.63
C ASP A 72 -3.70 21.88 -15.31
N TYR A 73 -3.62 20.61 -15.70
CA TYR A 73 -4.67 19.61 -15.45
C TYR A 73 -4.38 18.83 -14.19
N HIS A 74 -5.45 18.44 -13.52
CA HIS A 74 -5.38 17.44 -12.45
C HIS A 74 -5.37 16.04 -13.07
N TYR A 75 -4.20 15.56 -13.48
CA TYR A 75 -4.00 14.19 -13.96
C TYR A 75 -3.02 13.43 -13.07
N ASN A 76 -3.17 12.12 -13.03
CA ASN A 76 -2.27 11.25 -12.28
C ASN A 76 -2.34 9.82 -12.82
N GLY A 77 -1.33 9.03 -12.44
CA GLY A 77 -1.31 7.59 -12.54
C GLY A 77 -1.20 6.95 -11.16
N ALA A 78 -1.52 5.68 -11.06
CA ALA A 78 -1.34 4.89 -9.85
C ALA A 78 -1.17 3.41 -10.17
N THR A 79 -0.03 2.86 -9.85
CA THR A 79 0.22 1.41 -9.91
C THR A 79 -0.11 0.78 -8.56
N LYS A 80 -1.18 -0.03 -8.52
CA LYS A 80 -1.64 -0.79 -7.35
C LYS A 80 -1.14 -2.24 -7.42
N ALA A 81 -1.56 -3.07 -6.46
CA ALA A 81 -1.18 -4.49 -6.45
C ALA A 81 -1.60 -5.24 -7.72
N ALA A 82 -2.85 -5.06 -8.21
CA ALA A 82 -3.39 -5.82 -9.33
C ALA A 82 -3.88 -4.96 -10.50
N PHE A 83 -3.86 -3.63 -10.38
CA PHE A 83 -4.38 -2.70 -11.38
C PHE A 83 -3.49 -1.48 -11.53
N THR A 84 -3.41 -0.94 -12.74
CA THR A 84 -2.81 0.37 -13.02
C THR A 84 -3.87 1.30 -13.55
N HIS A 85 -3.93 2.52 -13.03
CA HIS A 85 -4.99 3.48 -13.27
C HIS A 85 -4.41 4.82 -13.72
N PHE A 86 -4.84 5.30 -14.88
CA PHE A 86 -4.60 6.66 -15.37
C PHE A 86 -5.89 7.45 -15.26
N HIS A 87 -5.85 8.64 -14.68
CA HIS A 87 -7.06 9.46 -14.51
C HIS A 87 -6.79 10.95 -14.67
N VAL A 88 -7.84 11.69 -15.02
CA VAL A 88 -7.80 13.11 -15.29
C VAL A 88 -9.14 13.77 -14.97
N GLU A 89 -9.10 15.03 -14.55
CA GLU A 89 -10.26 15.91 -14.37
C GLU A 89 -10.00 17.21 -15.11
N GLY A 90 -10.97 17.68 -15.91
CA GLY A 90 -10.83 18.90 -16.70
C GLY A 90 -11.94 19.11 -17.72
N ALA A 91 -11.70 19.99 -18.69
CA ALA A 91 -12.59 20.22 -19.82
C ALA A 91 -12.59 19.02 -20.77
N GLU A 92 -13.67 18.82 -21.55
CA GLU A 92 -13.79 17.67 -22.47
C GLU A 92 -12.60 17.52 -23.43
N HIS A 93 -12.08 18.61 -23.98
CA HIS A 93 -10.94 18.56 -24.90
C HIS A 93 -9.64 18.14 -24.21
N GLU A 94 -9.47 18.49 -22.92
CA GLU A 94 -8.32 18.07 -22.10
C GLU A 94 -8.39 16.57 -21.79
N ILE A 95 -9.58 16.07 -21.46
CA ILE A 95 -9.83 14.64 -21.27
C ILE A 95 -9.45 13.84 -22.52
N VAL A 96 -9.91 14.31 -23.70
CA VAL A 96 -9.61 13.66 -24.98
C VAL A 96 -8.10 13.69 -25.26
N ALA A 97 -7.46 14.85 -25.09
CA ALA A 97 -6.01 15.00 -25.31
C ALA A 97 -5.20 14.10 -24.38
N TYR A 98 -5.54 14.07 -23.09
CA TYR A 98 -4.87 13.24 -22.10
C TYR A 98 -4.99 11.74 -22.42
N LEU A 99 -6.20 11.23 -22.59
CA LEU A 99 -6.41 9.80 -22.85
C LEU A 99 -5.79 9.35 -24.18
N HIS A 100 -5.86 10.18 -25.22
CA HIS A 100 -5.17 9.90 -26.49
C HIS A 100 -3.65 9.89 -26.33
N GLY A 101 -3.11 10.83 -25.57
CA GLY A 101 -1.67 10.90 -25.30
C GLY A 101 -1.16 9.72 -24.48
N VAL A 102 -1.85 9.30 -23.40
CA VAL A 102 -1.53 8.09 -22.64
C VAL A 102 -1.53 6.86 -23.55
N CYS A 103 -2.58 6.68 -24.37
CA CYS A 103 -2.67 5.54 -25.28
C CYS A 103 -1.55 5.57 -26.35
N ALA A 104 -1.22 6.74 -26.89
CA ALA A 104 -0.13 6.90 -27.85
C ALA A 104 1.24 6.58 -27.20
N SER A 105 1.46 7.04 -25.95
CA SER A 105 2.69 6.73 -25.21
C SER A 105 2.78 5.25 -24.89
N LEU A 106 1.69 4.58 -24.48
CA LEU A 106 1.69 3.14 -24.22
C LEU A 106 1.94 2.31 -25.49
N ALA A 107 1.50 2.79 -26.66
CA ALA A 107 1.78 2.15 -27.94
C ALA A 107 3.25 2.31 -28.39
N ASP A 108 3.88 3.43 -28.04
CA ASP A 108 5.27 3.75 -28.35
C ASP A 108 5.90 4.54 -27.19
N LEU A 109 6.42 3.80 -26.21
CA LEU A 109 7.00 4.36 -24.99
C LEU A 109 8.24 5.23 -25.30
N PRO A 110 8.36 6.42 -24.67
CA PRO A 110 9.48 7.34 -24.86
C PRO A 110 10.78 6.83 -24.19
N MET A 111 11.44 5.87 -24.84
CA MET A 111 12.63 5.18 -24.29
C MET A 111 13.83 6.10 -24.07
N GLU A 112 13.87 7.27 -24.70
CA GLU A 112 14.87 8.32 -24.43
C GLU A 112 14.79 8.85 -22.99
N ARG A 113 13.66 8.66 -22.31
CA ARG A 113 13.44 9.04 -20.92
C ARG A 113 13.74 7.94 -19.92
N LEU A 114 13.95 6.72 -20.36
CA LEU A 114 14.05 5.53 -19.51
C LEU A 114 14.95 5.72 -18.29
N GLU A 115 16.18 6.19 -18.50
CA GLU A 115 17.13 6.34 -17.38
C GLU A 115 16.73 7.48 -16.43
N THR A 116 16.09 8.54 -16.94
CA THR A 116 15.60 9.64 -16.11
C THR A 116 14.44 9.16 -15.24
N GLU A 117 13.47 8.41 -15.80
CA GLU A 117 12.34 7.90 -15.03
C GLU A 117 12.78 6.86 -13.99
N LYS A 118 13.79 6.03 -14.28
CA LYS A 118 14.41 5.16 -13.28
C LYS A 118 14.99 5.92 -12.10
N GLU A 119 15.62 7.10 -12.32
CA GLU A 119 16.16 7.93 -11.23
C GLU A 119 15.01 8.57 -10.41
N ILE A 120 13.92 8.98 -11.06
CA ILE A 120 12.74 9.50 -10.38
C ILE A 120 12.15 8.43 -9.47
N LEU A 121 11.88 7.22 -9.97
CA LEU A 121 11.36 6.09 -9.19
C LEU A 121 12.26 5.75 -7.98
N ARG A 122 13.58 5.76 -8.16
CA ARG A 122 14.51 5.54 -7.03
C ARG A 122 14.41 6.64 -5.98
N THR A 123 14.16 7.87 -6.40
CA THR A 123 13.97 8.99 -5.47
C THR A 123 12.66 8.84 -4.69
N GLU A 124 11.60 8.42 -5.34
CA GLU A 124 10.30 8.12 -4.71
C GLU A 124 10.41 6.94 -3.75
N GLU A 125 11.05 5.85 -4.18
CA GLU A 125 11.30 4.66 -3.36
C GLU A 125 12.06 5.01 -2.07
N SER A 126 13.02 5.94 -2.12
CA SER A 126 13.78 6.36 -0.95
C SER A 126 12.93 7.01 0.16
N ARG A 127 11.71 7.42 -0.16
CA ARG A 127 10.73 8.03 0.75
C ARG A 127 9.61 7.09 1.15
N ARG A 128 9.52 5.93 0.50
CA ARG A 128 8.49 4.93 0.72
C ARG A 128 8.84 4.08 1.94
N GLU A 129 7.87 3.90 2.83
CA GLU A 129 7.93 2.94 3.92
C GLU A 129 6.87 1.85 3.68
N PRO A 130 7.20 0.78 2.98
CA PRO A 130 6.21 -0.27 2.68
C PRO A 130 5.78 -0.99 3.96
N GLY A 131 4.49 -1.32 4.02
CA GLY A 131 3.95 -2.14 5.11
C GLY A 131 4.49 -3.56 5.07
N GLN A 132 4.62 -4.21 6.24
CA GLN A 132 5.18 -5.56 6.37
C GLN A 132 4.15 -6.68 6.22
N LEU A 133 2.87 -6.38 6.48
CA LEU A 133 1.80 -7.39 6.46
C LEU A 133 1.73 -8.20 5.15
N PRO A 134 1.82 -7.60 3.93
CA PRO A 134 1.80 -8.38 2.69
C PRO A 134 3.00 -9.32 2.56
N LEU A 135 4.20 -8.92 3.00
CA LEU A 135 5.38 -9.77 3.01
C LEU A 135 5.14 -11.03 3.84
N TRP A 136 4.69 -10.86 5.09
CA TRP A 136 4.47 -11.97 5.99
C TRP A 136 3.34 -12.89 5.51
N ARG A 137 2.28 -12.32 4.92
CA ARG A 137 1.16 -13.11 4.43
C ARG A 137 1.46 -13.87 3.13
N TYR A 138 2.09 -13.20 2.15
CA TYR A 138 2.21 -13.71 0.79
C TYR A 138 3.64 -14.09 0.38
N GLY A 139 4.66 -13.69 1.14
CA GLY A 139 6.07 -13.89 0.81
C GLY A 139 6.59 -12.90 -0.24
N ALA A 140 7.66 -13.30 -0.94
CA ALA A 140 8.33 -12.48 -1.96
C ALA A 140 7.79 -12.74 -3.38
N GLN A 141 6.48 -12.80 -3.53
CA GLN A 141 5.79 -13.07 -4.77
C GLN A 141 4.35 -12.56 -4.74
N GLY A 142 3.75 -12.33 -5.90
CA GLY A 142 2.36 -11.92 -6.02
C GLY A 142 2.06 -10.67 -5.17
N TYR A 143 1.00 -10.71 -4.40
CA TYR A 143 0.57 -9.61 -3.53
C TYR A 143 1.60 -9.22 -2.45
N GLY A 144 2.56 -10.08 -2.13
CA GLY A 144 3.63 -9.75 -1.19
C GLY A 144 4.65 -8.76 -1.73
N LEU A 145 4.75 -8.62 -3.06
CA LEU A 145 5.71 -7.73 -3.72
C LEU A 145 5.51 -6.26 -3.36
N VAL A 146 4.30 -5.84 -2.96
CA VAL A 146 4.02 -4.47 -2.51
C VAL A 146 4.81 -4.06 -1.25
N SER A 147 5.35 -5.04 -0.52
CA SER A 147 6.20 -4.84 0.67
C SER A 147 7.68 -4.71 0.35
N TYR A 148 8.07 -4.92 -0.89
CA TYR A 148 9.48 -4.87 -1.29
C TYR A 148 9.83 -3.58 -2.02
N PRO A 149 11.10 -3.14 -1.95
CA PRO A 149 11.60 -2.10 -2.83
C PRO A 149 11.59 -2.57 -4.30
N GLU A 150 11.51 -1.61 -5.21
CA GLU A 150 11.53 -1.84 -6.65
C GLU A 150 12.96 -2.08 -7.17
N TRP A 151 13.62 -3.11 -6.62
CA TRP A 151 15.03 -3.41 -6.94
C TRP A 151 15.27 -3.71 -8.42
N GLY A 152 14.24 -4.20 -9.12
CA GLY A 152 14.31 -4.54 -10.53
C GLY A 152 14.52 -3.35 -11.45
N VAL A 153 14.03 -2.15 -11.08
CA VAL A 153 14.06 -0.94 -11.92
C VAL A 153 15.42 -0.67 -12.53
N ARG A 154 16.49 -0.84 -11.75
CA ARG A 154 17.87 -0.57 -12.22
C ARG A 154 18.26 -1.44 -13.42
N GLY A 155 17.92 -2.72 -13.40
CA GLY A 155 18.30 -3.71 -14.40
C GLY A 155 17.38 -3.80 -15.61
N LEU A 156 16.24 -3.08 -15.61
CA LEU A 156 15.31 -3.10 -16.72
C LEU A 156 15.91 -2.46 -17.97
N ARG A 157 15.83 -3.16 -19.10
CA ARG A 157 16.28 -2.69 -20.41
C ARG A 157 15.09 -2.21 -21.24
N PRO A 158 15.29 -1.40 -22.30
CA PRO A 158 14.21 -0.92 -23.15
C PRO A 158 13.31 -2.03 -23.69
N GLU A 159 13.90 -3.17 -24.04
CA GLU A 159 13.14 -4.33 -24.53
C GLU A 159 12.27 -4.97 -23.47
N ASP A 160 12.72 -5.03 -22.21
CA ASP A 160 11.95 -5.57 -21.09
C ASP A 160 10.69 -4.72 -20.84
N VAL A 161 10.86 -3.41 -20.84
CA VAL A 161 9.78 -2.43 -20.59
C VAL A 161 8.77 -2.40 -21.75
N ARG A 162 9.26 -2.41 -23.02
CA ARG A 162 8.37 -2.51 -24.19
C ARG A 162 7.57 -3.82 -24.20
N HIS A 163 8.23 -4.94 -23.92
CA HIS A 163 7.56 -6.24 -23.88
C HIS A 163 6.47 -6.26 -22.80
N TRP A 164 6.75 -5.70 -21.63
CA TRP A 164 5.77 -5.59 -20.55
C TRP A 164 4.56 -4.75 -20.99
N ALA A 165 4.79 -3.57 -21.55
CA ALA A 165 3.72 -2.70 -22.03
C ALA A 165 2.88 -3.37 -23.12
N GLN A 166 3.50 -4.00 -24.10
CA GLN A 166 2.81 -4.72 -25.20
C GLN A 166 1.98 -5.90 -24.69
N THR A 167 2.40 -6.54 -23.62
CA THR A 167 1.68 -7.69 -23.03
C THR A 167 0.46 -7.22 -22.24
N TRP A 168 0.61 -6.19 -21.43
CA TRP A 168 -0.35 -5.85 -20.39
C TRP A 168 -1.22 -4.62 -20.68
N PHE A 169 -0.67 -3.61 -21.35
CA PHE A 169 -1.38 -2.34 -21.59
C PHE A 169 -2.09 -2.34 -22.95
N THR A 170 -3.08 -3.22 -23.07
CA THR A 170 -3.82 -3.48 -24.31
C THR A 170 -5.31 -3.18 -24.16
N GLY A 171 -6.02 -2.97 -25.27
CA GLY A 171 -7.45 -2.67 -25.27
C GLY A 171 -8.31 -3.78 -24.67
N GLY A 172 -7.95 -5.06 -24.88
CA GLY A 172 -8.65 -6.19 -24.26
C GLY A 172 -8.43 -6.29 -22.73
N ASN A 173 -7.38 -5.67 -22.22
CA ASN A 173 -7.01 -5.64 -20.80
C ASN A 173 -7.31 -4.30 -20.12
N ALA A 174 -8.14 -3.46 -20.74
CA ALA A 174 -8.49 -2.13 -20.28
C ALA A 174 -10.00 -1.96 -20.05
N VAL A 175 -10.37 -1.03 -19.17
CA VAL A 175 -11.71 -0.48 -18.99
C VAL A 175 -11.58 1.02 -18.85
N LEU A 176 -12.39 1.76 -19.62
CA LEU A 176 -12.53 3.20 -19.55
C LEU A 176 -13.68 3.54 -18.58
N TRP A 177 -13.55 4.58 -17.78
CA TRP A 177 -14.65 5.15 -17.05
C TRP A 177 -14.72 6.67 -17.24
N ILE A 178 -15.93 7.21 -17.28
CA ILE A 178 -16.20 8.63 -17.54
C ILE A 178 -17.33 9.10 -16.63
N ALA A 179 -17.13 10.22 -15.96
CA ALA A 179 -18.15 10.99 -15.27
C ALA A 179 -18.25 12.38 -15.89
N GLY A 180 -19.43 12.78 -16.33
CA GLY A 180 -19.65 14.06 -16.99
C GLY A 180 -21.06 14.17 -17.55
N GLU A 181 -21.40 15.28 -18.21
CA GLU A 181 -22.71 15.44 -18.81
C GLU A 181 -22.94 14.48 -19.99
N ARG A 182 -21.86 14.13 -20.69
CA ARG A 182 -21.85 13.20 -21.83
C ARG A 182 -20.46 12.58 -21.99
N ILE A 183 -20.37 11.57 -22.83
CA ILE A 183 -19.06 11.07 -23.31
C ILE A 183 -18.45 12.15 -24.22
N PRO A 184 -17.19 12.59 -23.97
CA PRO A 184 -16.54 13.64 -24.73
C PRO A 184 -16.52 13.35 -26.24
N ALA A 185 -16.88 14.35 -27.05
CA ALA A 185 -16.86 14.21 -28.50
C ALA A 185 -15.42 13.97 -29.00
N GLY A 186 -15.26 13.05 -29.95
CA GLY A 186 -13.95 12.71 -30.51
C GLY A 186 -13.08 11.82 -29.62
N LEU A 187 -13.56 11.38 -28.48
CA LEU A 187 -12.84 10.41 -27.66
C LEU A 187 -12.79 9.04 -28.34
N ALA A 188 -11.60 8.67 -28.81
CA ALA A 188 -11.34 7.40 -29.50
C ALA A 188 -9.95 6.88 -29.12
N PRO A 189 -9.75 6.44 -27.87
CA PRO A 189 -8.46 5.93 -27.40
C PRO A 189 -8.05 4.70 -28.22
N LYS A 190 -6.81 4.70 -28.69
CA LYS A 190 -6.25 3.61 -29.51
C LYS A 190 -5.18 2.89 -28.72
N LEU A 191 -5.48 1.65 -28.30
CA LEU A 191 -4.55 0.77 -27.63
C LEU A 191 -4.15 -0.39 -28.56
N PRO A 192 -2.97 -1.00 -28.33
CA PRO A 192 -2.62 -2.26 -28.97
C PRO A 192 -3.69 -3.32 -28.69
N GLN A 193 -3.88 -4.22 -29.66
CA GLN A 193 -4.78 -5.36 -29.46
C GLN A 193 -4.19 -6.33 -28.43
N GLY A 194 -5.07 -7.00 -27.70
CA GLY A 194 -4.67 -8.00 -26.70
C GLY A 194 -5.88 -8.63 -26.04
N HIS A 195 -5.65 -9.46 -25.05
CA HIS A 195 -6.68 -10.16 -24.30
C HIS A 195 -6.67 -9.73 -22.85
N ARG A 196 -7.75 -10.02 -22.13
CA ARG A 196 -7.84 -9.81 -20.69
C ARG A 196 -7.03 -10.86 -19.96
N HIS A 197 -6.22 -10.40 -19.01
CA HIS A 197 -5.46 -11.26 -18.12
C HIS A 197 -6.27 -11.59 -16.85
N PRO A 198 -6.09 -12.79 -16.28
CA PRO A 198 -6.69 -13.13 -14.99
C PRO A 198 -6.08 -12.29 -13.86
N LEU A 199 -6.73 -12.26 -12.71
CA LEU A 199 -6.14 -11.69 -11.49
C LEU A 199 -4.89 -12.48 -11.08
N PRO A 200 -3.92 -11.85 -10.38
CA PRO A 200 -2.75 -12.54 -9.88
C PRO A 200 -3.14 -13.70 -8.97
N ALA A 201 -2.41 -14.82 -9.08
CA ALA A 201 -2.61 -15.94 -8.18
C ALA A 201 -2.28 -15.54 -6.73
N VAL A 202 -3.14 -15.96 -5.80
CA VAL A 202 -2.91 -15.73 -4.37
C VAL A 202 -1.96 -16.79 -3.84
N THR A 203 -0.90 -16.33 -3.16
CA THR A 203 0.08 -17.18 -2.48
C THR A 203 -0.13 -17.11 -0.97
N SER A 204 0.54 -17.97 -0.21
CA SER A 204 0.61 -17.88 1.25
C SER A 204 2.01 -18.21 1.71
N ALA A 205 2.56 -17.38 2.59
CA ALA A 205 3.80 -17.64 3.33
C ALA A 205 3.52 -18.08 4.78
N LEU A 206 2.25 -18.03 5.21
CA LEU A 206 1.83 -18.45 6.54
C LEU A 206 1.37 -19.93 6.52
N PRO A 207 2.05 -20.82 7.23
CA PRO A 207 1.63 -22.21 7.33
C PRO A 207 0.40 -22.38 8.22
N THR A 208 0.16 -21.43 9.12
CA THR A 208 -0.94 -21.45 10.10
C THR A 208 -1.47 -20.03 10.30
N THR A 209 -2.78 -19.91 10.45
CA THR A 209 -3.47 -18.70 10.90
C THR A 209 -4.48 -19.07 11.99
N PRO A 210 -4.78 -18.20 12.96
CA PRO A 210 -4.25 -16.84 13.11
C PRO A 210 -2.76 -16.83 13.47
N ALA A 211 -2.04 -15.82 12.98
CA ALA A 211 -0.62 -15.67 13.20
C ALA A 211 -0.25 -14.26 13.68
N HIS A 212 0.93 -14.10 14.28
CA HIS A 212 1.48 -12.80 14.63
C HIS A 212 2.97 -12.70 14.28
N PHE A 213 3.44 -11.48 14.09
CA PHE A 213 4.87 -11.16 14.05
C PHE A 213 5.16 -9.86 14.79
N SER A 214 6.39 -9.71 15.27
CA SER A 214 6.83 -8.53 16.01
C SER A 214 7.61 -7.58 15.10
N ASP A 215 7.24 -6.28 15.09
CA ASP A 215 7.93 -5.24 14.34
C ASP A 215 8.08 -3.95 15.17
N GLY A 216 9.16 -3.18 14.91
CA GLY A 216 9.58 -2.02 15.69
C GLY A 216 8.67 -0.79 15.65
N LYS A 217 7.50 -0.85 15.01
CA LYS A 217 6.64 0.32 14.76
C LYS A 217 5.59 0.58 15.85
N GLY A 218 5.80 0.35 17.10
CA GLY A 218 5.05 0.87 18.24
C GLY A 218 3.52 0.69 18.28
N GLY A 219 2.85 0.32 17.19
CA GLY A 219 1.40 0.12 17.07
C GLY A 219 1.02 -1.34 16.87
N VAL A 220 -0.28 -1.62 16.89
CA VAL A 220 -0.87 -2.92 16.56
C VAL A 220 -1.58 -2.81 15.22
N LEU A 221 -1.28 -3.72 14.29
CA LEU A 221 -1.98 -3.82 13.01
C LEU A 221 -2.55 -5.22 12.85
N LEU A 222 -3.78 -5.29 12.36
CA LEU A 222 -4.44 -6.51 11.90
C LEU A 222 -4.54 -6.49 10.38
N ASP A 223 -4.32 -7.67 9.79
CA ASP A 223 -4.65 -8.00 8.41
C ASP A 223 -5.47 -9.30 8.45
N ALA A 224 -6.65 -9.32 7.84
CA ALA A 224 -7.48 -10.51 7.74
C ALA A 224 -8.12 -10.60 6.34
N VAL A 225 -8.15 -11.80 5.79
CA VAL A 225 -8.77 -12.07 4.51
C VAL A 225 -10.16 -12.65 4.74
N VAL A 226 -11.18 -12.00 4.21
CA VAL A 226 -12.58 -12.40 4.37
C VAL A 226 -13.28 -12.45 3.01
N THR A 227 -14.39 -13.16 2.92
CA THR A 227 -15.25 -13.16 1.73
C THR A 227 -15.73 -11.74 1.42
N ASP A 228 -15.61 -11.29 0.16
CA ASP A 228 -15.97 -9.93 -0.29
C ASP A 228 -17.49 -9.74 -0.31
N THR A 229 -18.05 -9.35 0.83
CA THR A 229 -19.48 -9.13 1.04
C THR A 229 -19.78 -7.74 1.58
N THR A 230 -21.04 -7.33 1.48
CA THR A 230 -21.52 -6.09 2.12
C THR A 230 -21.40 -6.19 3.65
N ALA A 231 -21.59 -7.38 4.24
CA ALA A 231 -21.39 -7.61 5.66
C ALA A 231 -19.93 -7.38 6.08
N ALA A 232 -18.95 -7.81 5.29
CA ALA A 232 -17.52 -7.59 5.57
C ALA A 232 -17.16 -6.11 5.57
N ARG A 233 -17.71 -5.31 4.63
CA ARG A 233 -17.50 -3.85 4.60
C ARG A 233 -18.12 -3.16 5.83
N LEU A 234 -19.32 -3.58 6.25
CA LEU A 234 -19.94 -3.03 7.46
C LEU A 234 -19.22 -3.48 8.73
N TYR A 235 -18.71 -4.71 8.75
CA TYR A 235 -17.90 -5.21 9.86
C TYR A 235 -16.66 -4.35 10.10
N ALA A 236 -15.96 -3.93 9.04
CA ALA A 236 -14.84 -2.99 9.17
C ALA A 236 -15.24 -1.72 9.94
N GLY A 237 -16.38 -1.11 9.58
CA GLY A 237 -16.86 0.09 10.28
C GLY A 237 -17.29 -0.16 11.73
N VAL A 238 -17.85 -1.34 12.03
CA VAL A 238 -18.18 -1.72 13.41
C VAL A 238 -16.91 -1.96 14.22
N LEU A 239 -15.93 -2.67 13.67
CA LEU A 239 -14.62 -2.88 14.29
C LEU A 239 -13.92 -1.55 14.62
N GLU A 240 -13.92 -0.57 13.69
CA GLU A 240 -13.38 0.76 13.94
C GLU A 240 -14.02 1.44 15.14
N ARG A 241 -15.36 1.38 15.22
CA ARG A 241 -16.11 1.98 16.33
C ARG A 241 -15.74 1.33 17.67
N GLU A 242 -15.66 0.01 17.71
CA GLU A 242 -15.35 -0.72 18.95
C GLU A 242 -13.89 -0.49 19.38
N LEU A 243 -12.94 -0.51 18.45
CA LEU A 243 -11.53 -0.16 18.72
C LEU A 243 -11.42 1.29 19.22
N SER A 244 -12.10 2.23 18.56
CA SER A 244 -12.10 3.63 18.95
C SER A 244 -12.72 3.85 20.34
N ARG A 245 -13.82 3.15 20.65
CA ARG A 245 -14.46 3.18 21.95
C ARG A 245 -13.54 2.63 23.04
N ALA A 246 -13.04 1.41 22.87
CA ALA A 246 -12.27 0.71 23.89
C ALA A 246 -10.88 1.34 24.11
N LEU A 247 -10.14 1.62 23.03
CA LEU A 247 -8.74 2.04 23.14
C LEU A 247 -8.58 3.56 23.33
N ARG A 248 -9.46 4.37 22.70
CA ARG A 248 -9.34 5.83 22.75
C ARG A 248 -10.24 6.45 23.81
N GLN A 249 -11.56 6.15 23.78
CA GLN A 249 -12.53 6.87 24.61
C GLN A 249 -12.53 6.37 26.05
N GLU A 250 -12.55 5.06 26.26
CA GLU A 250 -12.58 4.46 27.58
C GLU A 250 -11.16 4.23 28.15
N GLY A 251 -10.26 3.68 27.35
CA GLY A 251 -8.91 3.33 27.81
C GLY A 251 -7.92 4.49 27.83
N GLY A 252 -8.06 5.46 26.90
CA GLY A 252 -7.07 6.53 26.73
C GLY A 252 -5.67 6.01 26.38
N TYR A 253 -5.58 4.84 25.70
CA TYR A 253 -4.33 4.16 25.38
C TYR A 253 -3.81 4.50 23.99
N SER A 254 -4.72 4.76 23.04
CA SER A 254 -4.43 5.06 21.64
C SER A 254 -5.03 6.42 21.24
N TYR A 255 -4.36 7.14 20.36
CA TYR A 255 -4.90 8.35 19.73
C TYR A 255 -5.67 8.03 18.45
N THR A 256 -5.17 7.07 17.67
CA THR A 256 -5.74 6.65 16.39
C THR A 256 -6.14 5.18 16.43
N ALA A 257 -7.42 4.91 16.19
CA ALA A 257 -7.91 3.58 15.83
C ALA A 257 -8.66 3.71 14.50
N ALA A 258 -8.25 2.96 13.49
CA ALA A 258 -8.78 3.05 12.15
C ALA A 258 -8.88 1.67 11.51
N THR A 259 -9.83 1.51 10.59
CA THR A 259 -9.93 0.31 9.74
C THR A 259 -10.00 0.68 8.27
N ASP A 260 -9.58 -0.23 7.42
CA ASP A 260 -9.79 -0.17 5.98
C ASP A 260 -10.30 -1.51 5.47
N TYR A 261 -11.07 -1.45 4.40
CA TYR A 261 -11.55 -2.63 3.69
C TYR A 261 -11.31 -2.47 2.20
N THR A 262 -10.46 -3.32 1.67
CA THR A 262 -10.12 -3.34 0.24
C THR A 262 -10.56 -4.65 -0.40
N SER A 263 -11.44 -4.59 -1.42
CA SER A 263 -11.76 -5.76 -2.25
C SER A 263 -10.57 -6.15 -3.12
N ARG A 264 -10.16 -7.43 -3.08
CA ARG A 264 -9.15 -7.98 -4.00
C ARG A 264 -9.73 -8.35 -5.37
N ARG A 265 -11.03 -8.29 -5.53
CA ARG A 265 -11.78 -8.65 -6.74
C ARG A 265 -11.79 -10.15 -7.10
N ASP A 266 -11.09 -11.01 -6.35
CA ASP A 266 -11.04 -12.46 -6.50
C ASP A 266 -12.11 -13.21 -5.66
N GLY A 267 -13.12 -12.50 -5.17
CA GLY A 267 -14.13 -13.02 -4.25
C GLY A 267 -13.79 -12.81 -2.78
N HIS A 268 -12.60 -12.25 -2.47
CA HIS A 268 -12.17 -11.92 -1.11
C HIS A 268 -11.89 -10.43 -0.96
N GLY A 269 -11.95 -9.98 0.27
CA GLY A 269 -11.54 -8.66 0.71
C GLY A 269 -10.45 -8.74 1.77
N LEU A 270 -9.66 -7.70 1.83
CA LEU A 270 -8.66 -7.49 2.86
C LEU A 270 -9.22 -6.51 3.88
N LEU A 271 -9.40 -6.97 5.10
CA LEU A 271 -9.74 -6.15 6.25
C LEU A 271 -8.45 -5.80 6.99
N THR A 272 -8.16 -4.54 7.13
CA THR A 272 -7.05 -4.07 7.96
C THR A 272 -7.56 -3.22 9.10
N ALA A 273 -6.90 -3.29 10.25
CA ALA A 273 -7.17 -2.44 11.40
C ALA A 273 -5.86 -2.00 12.04
N PHE A 274 -5.82 -0.79 12.56
CA PHE A 274 -4.66 -0.19 13.18
C PHE A 274 -5.03 0.52 14.46
N ALA A 275 -4.15 0.40 15.47
CA ALA A 275 -4.15 1.26 16.65
C ALA A 275 -2.71 1.67 16.99
N ASP A 276 -2.47 2.99 17.14
CA ASP A 276 -1.18 3.49 17.57
C ASP A 276 -0.97 3.29 19.08
N ALA A 277 0.28 3.15 19.49
CA ALA A 277 0.63 2.98 20.90
C ALA A 277 1.91 3.75 21.25
N LEU A 278 1.84 4.55 22.32
CA LEU A 278 3.05 5.06 22.95
C LEU A 278 3.84 3.91 23.59
N PRO A 279 5.18 3.98 23.72
CA PRO A 279 5.99 2.90 24.28
C PRO A 279 5.50 2.39 25.64
N ALA A 280 5.03 3.28 26.52
CA ALA A 280 4.52 2.91 27.85
C ALA A 280 3.08 2.34 27.83
N LYS A 281 2.43 2.27 26.68
CA LYS A 281 1.03 1.83 26.51
C LYS A 281 0.87 0.64 25.57
N GLN A 282 1.97 0.08 25.07
CA GLN A 282 1.95 -0.99 24.06
C GLN A 282 1.21 -2.24 24.55
N ASP A 283 1.46 -2.66 25.81
CA ASP A 283 0.74 -3.80 26.41
C ASP A 283 -0.78 -3.55 26.49
N ALA A 284 -1.17 -2.35 26.94
CA ALA A 284 -2.58 -1.99 27.08
C ALA A 284 -3.29 -1.89 25.72
N VAL A 285 -2.62 -1.36 24.70
CA VAL A 285 -3.18 -1.31 23.34
C VAL A 285 -3.28 -2.69 22.73
N LEU A 286 -2.25 -3.53 22.87
CA LEU A 286 -2.28 -4.90 22.35
C LEU A 286 -3.37 -5.72 23.04
N GLY A 287 -3.45 -5.69 24.38
CA GLY A 287 -4.49 -6.37 25.13
C GLY A 287 -5.89 -5.91 24.73
N GLY A 288 -6.15 -4.61 24.78
CA GLY A 288 -7.46 -4.05 24.42
C GLY A 288 -7.85 -4.27 22.95
N PHE A 289 -6.87 -4.29 22.03
CA PHE A 289 -7.11 -4.61 20.61
C PHE A 289 -7.58 -6.06 20.46
N VAL A 290 -6.89 -7.00 21.10
CA VAL A 290 -7.26 -8.42 21.09
C VAL A 290 -8.60 -8.66 21.80
N ASP A 291 -8.87 -7.97 22.92
CA ASP A 291 -10.15 -8.06 23.63
C ASP A 291 -11.32 -7.63 22.75
N VAL A 292 -11.19 -6.56 21.97
CA VAL A 292 -12.22 -6.11 21.00
C VAL A 292 -12.45 -7.18 19.94
N LEU A 293 -11.39 -7.75 19.36
CA LEU A 293 -11.53 -8.83 18.37
C LEU A 293 -12.23 -10.05 18.99
N ALA A 294 -11.84 -10.45 20.20
CA ALA A 294 -12.45 -11.57 20.91
C ALA A 294 -13.93 -11.33 21.25
N ALA A 295 -14.30 -10.12 21.65
CA ALA A 295 -15.70 -9.75 21.92
C ALA A 295 -16.57 -9.85 20.66
N LEU A 296 -16.08 -9.33 19.52
CA LEU A 296 -16.79 -9.44 18.24
C LEU A 296 -16.88 -10.89 17.76
N GLN A 297 -15.84 -11.69 17.96
CA GLN A 297 -15.80 -13.11 17.67
C GLN A 297 -16.73 -13.93 18.59
N ALA A 298 -16.97 -13.47 19.81
CA ALA A 298 -17.99 -14.04 20.71
C ALA A 298 -19.43 -13.61 20.38
N GLY A 299 -19.61 -12.78 19.35
CA GLY A 299 -20.91 -12.28 18.89
C GLY A 299 -21.43 -11.07 19.65
N HIS A 300 -20.59 -10.39 20.44
CA HIS A 300 -20.97 -9.15 21.11
C HIS A 300 -21.00 -7.99 20.09
N ILE A 301 -22.04 -7.99 19.25
CA ILE A 301 -22.26 -7.00 18.20
C ILE A 301 -23.58 -6.30 18.45
N GLU A 302 -23.52 -5.03 18.83
CA GLU A 302 -24.69 -4.24 19.12
C GLU A 302 -25.42 -3.81 17.85
N GLN A 303 -26.75 -3.96 17.82
CA GLN A 303 -27.60 -3.52 16.71
C GLN A 303 -27.40 -2.02 16.43
N ALA A 304 -27.29 -1.19 17.46
CA ALA A 304 -27.10 0.25 17.33
C ALA A 304 -25.75 0.61 16.62
N GLY A 305 -24.71 -0.18 16.87
CA GLY A 305 -23.42 -0.04 16.17
C GLY A 305 -23.54 -0.32 14.68
N LEU A 306 -24.20 -1.43 14.33
CA LEU A 306 -24.50 -1.78 12.94
C LEU A 306 -25.38 -0.72 12.27
N ASP A 307 -26.42 -0.24 12.93
CA ASP A 307 -27.35 0.75 12.36
C ASP A 307 -26.65 2.08 12.05
N ALA A 308 -25.74 2.52 12.91
CA ALA A 308 -24.95 3.72 12.68
C ALA A 308 -24.00 3.60 11.47
N VAL A 309 -23.32 2.45 11.32
CA VAL A 309 -22.43 2.20 10.17
C VAL A 309 -23.24 2.04 8.89
N ARG A 310 -24.38 1.35 8.96
CA ARG A 310 -25.32 1.18 7.85
C ARG A 310 -25.85 2.52 7.34
N ALA A 311 -26.31 3.40 8.23
CA ALA A 311 -26.81 4.73 7.87
C ALA A 311 -25.74 5.56 7.16
N ARG A 312 -24.47 5.52 7.61
CA ARG A 312 -23.34 6.18 6.95
C ARG A 312 -23.08 5.60 5.55
N ALA A 313 -23.13 4.28 5.41
CA ALA A 313 -22.95 3.61 4.11
C ALA A 313 -24.10 3.95 3.13
N ASP A 314 -25.35 3.94 3.60
CA ASP A 314 -26.52 4.31 2.79
C ASP A 314 -26.47 5.77 2.33
N ALA A 315 -26.10 6.68 3.22
CA ALA A 315 -25.84 8.09 2.86
C ALA A 315 -24.76 8.21 1.77
N GLY A 316 -23.71 7.38 1.82
CA GLY A 316 -22.69 7.31 0.77
C GLY A 316 -23.23 6.80 -0.57
N LEU A 317 -24.16 5.85 -0.57
CA LEU A 317 -24.79 5.31 -1.79
C LEU A 317 -25.83 6.24 -2.40
N THR A 318 -26.45 7.11 -1.60
CA THR A 318 -27.48 8.07 -2.04
C THR A 318 -26.92 9.47 -2.32
N ALA A 319 -25.64 9.72 -2.06
CA ALA A 319 -25.01 11.00 -2.33
C ALA A 319 -25.00 11.32 -3.84
N ALA A 320 -25.09 12.59 -4.18
CA ALA A 320 -25.17 13.06 -5.58
C ALA A 320 -23.98 12.60 -6.44
N ASP A 321 -22.80 12.43 -5.84
CA ASP A 321 -21.57 11.97 -6.49
C ASP A 321 -21.30 10.45 -6.31
N ALA A 322 -22.26 9.70 -5.77
CA ALA A 322 -22.09 8.27 -5.49
C ALA A 322 -21.68 7.46 -6.74
N ALA A 323 -22.29 7.74 -7.88
CA ALA A 323 -21.94 7.09 -9.15
C ALA A 323 -20.50 7.40 -9.56
N VAL A 324 -20.09 8.66 -9.48
CA VAL A 324 -18.75 9.11 -9.83
C VAL A 324 -17.68 8.40 -8.98
N ARG A 325 -17.87 8.38 -7.66
CA ARG A 325 -16.93 7.73 -6.72
C ARG A 325 -16.79 6.22 -6.95
N ARG A 326 -17.82 5.57 -7.48
CA ARG A 326 -17.80 4.13 -7.72
C ARG A 326 -17.18 3.71 -9.04
N LEU A 327 -17.05 4.61 -10.03
CA LEU A 327 -16.55 4.28 -11.36
C LEU A 327 -15.20 3.55 -11.36
N PRO A 328 -14.16 4.02 -10.65
CA PRO A 328 -12.86 3.31 -10.64
C PRO A 328 -12.98 1.88 -10.14
N GLY A 329 -13.69 1.66 -9.03
CA GLY A 329 -13.91 0.33 -8.47
C GLY A 329 -14.78 -0.57 -9.36
N ALA A 330 -15.78 0.00 -10.04
CA ALA A 330 -16.60 -0.72 -11.01
C ALA A 330 -15.78 -1.13 -12.26
N ALA A 331 -14.81 -0.31 -12.66
CA ALA A 331 -13.88 -0.67 -13.74
C ALA A 331 -12.98 -1.85 -13.32
N GLU A 332 -12.48 -1.86 -12.09
CA GLU A 332 -11.74 -2.99 -11.54
C GLU A 332 -12.60 -4.26 -11.46
N ASP A 333 -13.90 -4.13 -11.08
CA ASP A 333 -14.85 -5.26 -11.08
C ASP A 333 -15.00 -5.86 -12.49
N LEU A 334 -15.21 -5.02 -13.53
CA LEU A 334 -15.30 -5.48 -14.91
C LEU A 334 -14.03 -6.18 -15.38
N LEU A 335 -12.86 -5.65 -15.04
CA LEU A 335 -11.56 -6.26 -15.36
C LEU A 335 -11.38 -7.62 -14.67
N ALA A 336 -11.95 -7.78 -13.49
CA ALA A 336 -11.98 -9.06 -12.76
C ALA A 336 -13.10 -10.02 -13.22
N GLY A 337 -13.85 -9.67 -14.30
CA GLY A 337 -14.95 -10.49 -14.81
C GLY A 337 -16.25 -10.40 -13.99
N ARG A 338 -16.40 -9.38 -13.16
CA ARG A 338 -17.57 -9.16 -12.30
C ARG A 338 -18.40 -8.00 -12.83
N MET A 339 -19.70 -8.19 -12.96
CA MET A 339 -20.59 -7.08 -13.32
C MET A 339 -20.77 -6.14 -12.12
N PRO A 340 -20.65 -4.81 -12.33
CA PRO A 340 -20.95 -3.85 -11.28
C PRO A 340 -22.41 -3.93 -10.86
N ARG A 341 -22.65 -4.04 -9.55
CA ARG A 341 -24.02 -4.07 -8.97
C ARG A 341 -24.67 -2.69 -9.06
N SER A 342 -25.96 -2.65 -9.26
CA SER A 342 -26.76 -1.42 -9.21
C SER A 342 -26.79 -0.83 -7.78
N PHE A 343 -27.17 0.44 -7.66
CA PHE A 343 -27.32 1.09 -6.36
C PHE A 343 -28.46 0.48 -5.55
N ASP A 344 -29.54 0.07 -6.21
CA ASP A 344 -30.67 -0.57 -5.53
C ASP A 344 -30.28 -1.95 -4.97
N GLU A 345 -29.54 -2.76 -5.73
CA GLU A 345 -28.99 -4.04 -5.23
C GLU A 345 -28.08 -3.82 -4.03
N LEU A 346 -27.16 -2.85 -4.10
CA LEU A 346 -26.26 -2.54 -2.98
C LEU A 346 -27.02 -2.07 -1.74
N ARG A 347 -28.02 -1.23 -1.90
CA ARG A 347 -28.84 -0.76 -0.80
C ARG A 347 -29.69 -1.88 -0.21
N HIS A 348 -30.26 -2.74 -1.06
CA HIS A 348 -31.00 -3.91 -0.60
C HIS A 348 -30.10 -4.84 0.23
N GLU A 349 -28.90 -5.17 -0.26
CA GLU A 349 -27.94 -5.96 0.50
C GLU A 349 -27.53 -5.28 1.81
N LEU A 350 -27.25 -3.97 1.76
CA LEU A 350 -26.88 -3.17 2.93
C LEU A 350 -27.92 -3.30 4.06
N TRP A 351 -29.20 -3.19 3.72
CA TRP A 351 -30.29 -3.26 4.69
C TRP A 351 -30.64 -4.70 5.12
N SER A 352 -30.21 -5.71 4.37
CA SER A 352 -30.37 -7.12 4.72
C SER A 352 -29.34 -7.65 5.73
N VAL A 353 -28.25 -6.93 5.95
CA VAL A 353 -27.19 -7.35 6.89
C VAL A 353 -27.71 -7.32 8.33
N THR A 354 -27.38 -8.35 9.09
CA THR A 354 -27.74 -8.52 10.51
C THR A 354 -26.49 -8.64 11.38
N PRO A 355 -26.58 -8.49 12.72
CA PRO A 355 -25.46 -8.80 13.62
C PRO A 355 -24.92 -10.22 13.43
N GLY A 356 -25.78 -11.20 13.11
CA GLY A 356 -25.35 -12.57 12.81
C GLY A 356 -24.47 -12.68 11.56
N HIS A 357 -24.71 -11.86 10.53
CA HIS A 357 -23.81 -11.79 9.37
C HIS A 357 -22.46 -11.18 9.73
N LEU A 358 -22.43 -10.14 10.60
CA LEU A 358 -21.17 -9.56 11.08
C LEU A 358 -20.41 -10.53 11.98
N HIS A 359 -21.11 -11.33 12.81
CA HIS A 359 -20.48 -12.37 13.61
C HIS A 359 -19.81 -13.45 12.74
N ALA A 360 -20.47 -13.87 11.65
CA ALA A 360 -19.86 -14.79 10.70
C ALA A 360 -18.56 -14.21 10.09
N VAL A 361 -18.54 -12.91 9.74
CA VAL A 361 -17.34 -12.22 9.27
C VAL A 361 -16.27 -12.15 10.37
N ALA A 362 -16.65 -11.90 11.63
CA ALA A 362 -15.72 -11.88 12.76
C ALA A 362 -15.00 -13.22 12.93
N LEU A 363 -15.73 -14.34 12.80
CA LEU A 363 -15.18 -15.69 12.86
C LEU A 363 -14.22 -15.96 11.69
N GLU A 364 -14.60 -15.57 10.47
CA GLU A 364 -13.76 -15.71 9.29
C GLU A 364 -12.48 -14.86 9.41
N ALA A 365 -12.62 -13.61 9.83
CA ALA A 365 -11.49 -12.71 10.05
C ALA A 365 -10.52 -13.25 11.12
N ALA A 366 -11.04 -13.78 12.22
CA ALA A 366 -10.22 -14.41 13.26
C ALA A 366 -9.46 -15.62 12.72
N GLY A 367 -10.11 -16.47 11.90
CA GLY A 367 -9.48 -17.65 11.31
C GLY A 367 -8.36 -17.32 10.32
N THR A 368 -8.34 -16.13 9.71
CA THR A 368 -7.33 -15.70 8.72
C THR A 368 -6.40 -14.60 9.22
N ALA A 369 -6.53 -14.18 10.48
CA ALA A 369 -5.85 -13.03 11.04
C ALA A 369 -4.32 -13.16 10.99
N LEU A 370 -3.66 -12.05 10.63
CA LEU A 370 -2.24 -11.80 10.82
C LEU A 370 -2.09 -10.52 11.63
N LEU A 371 -1.47 -10.62 12.81
CA LEU A 371 -1.32 -9.52 13.73
C LEU A 371 0.14 -9.06 13.78
N GLN A 372 0.39 -7.81 13.45
CA GLN A 372 1.65 -7.15 13.74
C GLN A 372 1.58 -6.59 15.16
N VAL A 373 2.52 -6.99 16.03
CA VAL A 373 2.61 -6.53 17.41
C VAL A 373 3.86 -5.67 17.61
N PRO A 374 3.89 -4.78 18.62
CA PRO A 374 5.07 -3.98 18.92
C PRO A 374 6.31 -4.84 19.22
N SER A 375 7.49 -4.28 18.97
CA SER A 375 8.77 -4.96 19.18
C SER A 375 8.91 -5.49 20.62
N GLY A 376 9.28 -6.77 20.73
CA GLY A 376 9.42 -7.44 22.02
C GLY A 376 8.11 -7.94 22.63
N HIS A 377 6.99 -7.80 21.95
CA HIS A 377 5.70 -8.35 22.35
C HIS A 377 5.37 -9.61 21.55
N SER A 378 4.44 -10.41 22.06
CA SER A 378 3.90 -11.63 21.47
C SER A 378 2.39 -11.65 21.64
N ALA A 379 1.69 -12.40 20.77
CA ALA A 379 0.27 -12.65 20.86
C ALA A 379 -0.06 -14.16 21.07
N ASP A 380 0.92 -14.98 21.45
CA ASP A 380 0.73 -16.42 21.69
C ASP A 380 -0.34 -16.69 22.76
N TRP A 381 -0.38 -15.84 23.79
CA TRP A 381 -1.35 -15.89 24.88
C TRP A 381 -2.81 -15.74 24.40
N ALA A 382 -3.00 -15.16 23.21
CA ALA A 382 -4.30 -14.97 22.55
C ALA A 382 -4.55 -16.01 21.45
N GLY A 383 -3.71 -17.04 21.32
CA GLY A 383 -3.86 -18.12 20.35
C GLY A 383 -3.33 -17.82 18.94
N TYR A 384 -2.57 -16.74 18.76
CA TYR A 384 -1.90 -16.44 17.49
C TYR A 384 -0.57 -17.18 17.41
N ALA A 385 -0.35 -18.00 16.39
CA ALA A 385 0.92 -18.65 16.16
C ALA A 385 1.99 -17.63 15.71
N GLU A 386 3.25 -17.81 16.13
CA GLU A 386 4.33 -16.98 15.61
C GLU A 386 4.52 -17.23 14.10
N ALA A 387 4.54 -16.17 13.29
CA ALA A 387 4.83 -16.27 11.87
C ALA A 387 6.27 -16.76 11.65
N PRO A 388 6.53 -17.62 10.65
CA PRO A 388 7.81 -18.31 10.53
C PRO A 388 8.95 -17.34 10.24
N THR A 389 9.91 -17.26 11.14
CA THR A 389 11.19 -16.56 10.98
C THR A 389 12.31 -17.51 10.60
N ARG A 390 12.02 -18.80 10.52
CA ARG A 390 12.98 -19.89 10.37
C ARG A 390 12.43 -20.97 9.46
N SER A 391 13.35 -21.73 8.86
CA SER A 391 13.01 -22.92 8.09
C SER A 391 13.01 -24.16 8.99
N THR A 392 12.22 -25.16 8.60
CA THR A 392 12.14 -26.45 9.30
C THR A 392 13.33 -27.37 9.01
N TYR A 393 14.21 -26.98 8.07
CA TYR A 393 15.36 -27.77 7.63
C TYR A 393 16.52 -26.86 7.21
N ALA A 394 17.73 -27.41 7.18
CA ALA A 394 18.91 -26.85 6.55
C ALA A 394 19.31 -27.72 5.35
N VAL A 395 19.87 -27.11 4.30
CA VAL A 395 20.43 -27.86 3.17
C VAL A 395 21.68 -28.63 3.62
N THR A 396 21.98 -29.74 2.94
CA THR A 396 23.24 -30.47 3.08
C THR A 396 24.26 -29.90 2.10
N GLY A 397 25.47 -29.64 2.56
CA GLY A 397 26.48 -29.06 1.69
C GLY A 397 27.75 -28.64 2.43
N ARG A 398 28.55 -27.80 1.76
CA ARG A 398 29.77 -27.26 2.33
C ARG A 398 29.44 -26.23 3.42
N ARG A 399 30.02 -26.44 4.60
CA ARG A 399 29.79 -25.59 5.78
C ARG A 399 30.93 -24.59 5.97
N PHE A 400 30.57 -23.34 6.25
CA PHE A 400 31.48 -22.23 6.50
C PHE A 400 31.10 -21.60 7.84
N GLU A 401 31.97 -21.78 8.86
CA GLU A 401 31.75 -21.17 10.18
C GLU A 401 31.95 -19.64 10.11
N ALA A 402 31.13 -18.89 10.85
CA ALA A 402 31.31 -17.46 10.93
C ALA A 402 32.65 -17.12 11.63
N VAL A 403 33.36 -16.13 11.08
CA VAL A 403 34.65 -15.65 11.66
C VAL A 403 34.47 -15.06 13.07
N THR A 404 33.25 -14.64 13.42
CA THR A 404 32.85 -14.16 14.74
C THR A 404 32.82 -15.26 15.79
N LYS A 405 32.83 -16.54 15.38
CA LYS A 405 32.76 -17.71 16.29
C LYS A 405 31.55 -17.68 17.23
N ASP A 406 30.44 -17.08 16.81
CA ASP A 406 29.16 -17.01 17.53
C ASP A 406 28.31 -18.29 17.39
N GLY A 407 28.87 -19.32 16.75
CA GLY A 407 28.20 -20.60 16.50
C GLY A 407 27.29 -20.57 15.26
N SER A 408 27.23 -19.46 14.53
CA SER A 408 26.55 -19.41 13.24
C SER A 408 27.43 -19.95 12.12
N ALA A 409 26.79 -20.56 11.12
CA ALA A 409 27.47 -21.06 9.92
C ALA A 409 26.58 -20.92 8.69
N LEU A 410 27.23 -20.68 7.56
CA LEU A 410 26.62 -20.76 6.23
C LEU A 410 26.82 -22.17 5.69
N VAL A 411 25.78 -22.77 5.14
CA VAL A 411 25.84 -24.05 4.41
C VAL A 411 25.44 -23.79 2.98
N VAL A 412 26.33 -24.11 2.03
CA VAL A 412 26.08 -24.01 0.59
C VAL A 412 25.96 -25.43 0.05
N GLY A 413 24.74 -25.79 -0.37
CA GLY A 413 24.42 -27.07 -0.98
C GLY A 413 24.16 -26.99 -2.47
N ASP A 414 23.86 -28.13 -3.08
CA ASP A 414 23.53 -28.23 -4.51
C ASP A 414 22.13 -27.68 -4.82
N ASP A 415 21.23 -27.68 -3.86
CA ASP A 415 19.82 -27.30 -4.01
C ASP A 415 19.42 -25.98 -3.31
N GLY A 416 20.35 -25.37 -2.55
CA GLY A 416 20.06 -24.15 -1.83
C GLY A 416 21.17 -23.68 -0.90
N VAL A 417 20.87 -22.67 -0.12
CA VAL A 417 21.74 -22.14 0.93
C VAL A 417 21.00 -22.02 2.24
N SER A 418 21.70 -22.28 3.35
CA SER A 418 21.19 -22.13 4.71
C SER A 418 22.16 -21.34 5.58
N VAL A 419 21.64 -20.50 6.45
CA VAL A 419 22.37 -20.04 7.65
C VAL A 419 21.84 -20.85 8.82
N THR A 420 22.76 -21.45 9.56
CA THR A 420 22.45 -22.24 10.77
C THR A 420 23.06 -21.57 11.99
N ALA A 421 22.39 -21.68 13.13
CA ALA A 421 22.86 -21.21 14.42
C ALA A 421 22.35 -22.13 15.53
N ARG A 422 23.01 -22.13 16.69
CA ARG A 422 22.48 -22.82 17.89
C ARG A 422 21.50 -21.93 18.63
N GLY A 423 20.30 -22.45 18.84
CA GLY A 423 19.29 -21.79 19.65
C GLY A 423 19.69 -21.74 21.14
N ARG A 424 19.07 -20.85 21.90
CA ARG A 424 19.28 -20.76 23.37
C ARG A 424 18.83 -22.02 24.11
N ASP A 425 17.90 -22.75 23.52
CA ASP A 425 17.37 -24.05 23.98
C ASP A 425 18.26 -25.24 23.58
N GLY A 426 19.37 -24.99 22.87
CA GLY A 426 20.29 -26.00 22.35
C GLY A 426 19.85 -26.66 21.06
N GLY A 427 18.69 -26.30 20.49
CA GLY A 427 18.23 -26.77 19.19
C GLY A 427 18.96 -26.08 18.04
N ASP A 428 19.02 -26.73 16.88
CA ASP A 428 19.58 -26.14 15.67
C ASP A 428 18.50 -25.24 14.99
N LEU A 429 18.88 -24.01 14.75
CA LEU A 429 18.08 -23.03 14.01
C LEU A 429 18.59 -22.94 12.59
N ALA A 430 17.69 -22.85 11.61
CA ALA A 430 18.06 -22.67 10.21
C ALA A 430 17.17 -21.64 9.51
N VAL A 431 17.76 -20.85 8.63
CA VAL A 431 17.05 -20.11 7.58
C VAL A 431 17.58 -20.61 6.27
N THR A 432 16.70 -21.10 5.41
CA THR A 432 17.05 -21.80 4.17
C THR A 432 16.35 -21.15 2.98
N VAL A 433 17.10 -20.93 1.89
CA VAL A 433 16.55 -20.54 0.58
C VAL A 433 16.94 -21.59 -0.45
N PRO A 434 15.99 -22.43 -0.88
CA PRO A 434 16.20 -23.34 -2.02
C PRO A 434 16.37 -22.53 -3.32
N TYR A 435 17.33 -22.90 -4.18
CA TYR A 435 17.53 -22.17 -5.44
C TYR A 435 16.28 -22.15 -6.33
N ARG A 436 15.52 -23.24 -6.38
CA ARG A 436 14.25 -23.35 -7.13
C ARG A 436 13.14 -22.43 -6.63
N ALA A 437 13.20 -22.03 -5.35
CA ALA A 437 12.25 -21.12 -4.70
C ALA A 437 12.88 -19.77 -4.39
N CYS A 438 13.98 -19.41 -5.07
CA CYS A 438 14.62 -18.11 -4.91
C CYS A 438 13.90 -17.08 -5.77
N ALA A 439 13.22 -16.12 -5.12
CA ALA A 439 12.51 -15.01 -5.74
C ALA A 439 13.48 -13.94 -6.27
N ALA A 440 14.57 -13.67 -5.54
CA ALA A 440 15.63 -12.77 -5.97
C ALA A 440 16.96 -13.07 -5.29
N VAL A 441 18.05 -12.78 -6.01
CA VAL A 441 19.40 -12.67 -5.46
C VAL A 441 19.90 -11.26 -5.66
N LEU A 442 20.07 -10.54 -4.56
CA LEU A 442 20.71 -9.24 -4.56
C LEU A 442 22.21 -9.43 -4.52
N SER A 443 22.92 -8.84 -5.49
CA SER A 443 24.37 -8.99 -5.67
C SER A 443 25.06 -7.64 -5.55
N TRP A 444 26.09 -7.56 -4.72
CA TRP A 444 26.90 -6.35 -4.53
C TRP A 444 28.32 -6.53 -5.09
N PRO A 445 28.98 -5.42 -5.53
CA PRO A 445 30.34 -5.49 -6.06
C PRO A 445 31.41 -5.99 -5.06
N ASP A 446 31.14 -5.91 -3.75
CA ASP A 446 32.01 -6.43 -2.69
C ASP A 446 31.96 -7.97 -2.55
N GLY A 447 31.18 -8.65 -3.40
CA GLY A 447 31.01 -10.09 -3.41
C GLY A 447 29.86 -10.59 -2.54
N GLY A 448 29.22 -9.74 -1.74
CA GLY A 448 28.06 -10.12 -0.93
C GLY A 448 26.86 -10.52 -1.80
N ARG A 449 26.10 -11.49 -1.30
CA ARG A 449 24.83 -11.95 -1.90
C ARG A 449 23.76 -12.01 -0.83
N ARG A 450 22.53 -11.73 -1.23
CA ARG A 450 21.37 -11.98 -0.41
C ARG A 450 20.32 -12.70 -1.24
N LEU A 451 20.07 -13.94 -0.89
CA LEU A 451 19.02 -14.74 -1.50
C LEU A 451 17.73 -14.54 -0.72
N ILE A 452 16.64 -14.31 -1.43
CA ILE A 452 15.29 -14.14 -0.90
C ILE A 452 14.44 -15.26 -1.44
N GLY A 453 13.87 -16.06 -0.54
CA GLY A 453 12.96 -17.16 -0.88
C GLY A 453 11.56 -16.64 -1.24
N THR A 454 10.80 -17.41 -2.01
CA THR A 454 9.39 -17.07 -2.31
C THR A 454 8.52 -16.99 -1.05
N ASP A 455 8.93 -17.61 0.05
CA ASP A 455 8.31 -17.53 1.38
C ASP A 455 8.67 -16.24 2.15
N GLY A 456 9.56 -15.40 1.60
CA GLY A 456 10.03 -14.15 2.21
C GLY A 456 11.24 -14.34 3.13
N LEU A 457 11.64 -15.57 3.47
CA LEU A 457 12.87 -15.81 4.21
C LEU A 457 14.09 -15.43 3.39
N ALA A 458 15.14 -14.94 4.03
CA ALA A 458 16.33 -14.48 3.33
C ALA A 458 17.62 -14.96 3.98
N VAL A 459 18.58 -15.36 3.15
CA VAL A 459 19.92 -15.77 3.56
C VAL A 459 20.93 -14.78 3.00
N ALA A 460 21.75 -14.19 3.88
CA ALA A 460 22.89 -13.36 3.50
C ALA A 460 24.14 -14.22 3.37
N VAL A 461 24.76 -14.19 2.20
CA VAL A 461 26.03 -14.83 1.90
C VAL A 461 27.09 -13.75 1.84
N GLU A 462 27.83 -13.58 2.95
CA GLU A 462 28.85 -12.54 3.10
C GLU A 462 30.22 -13.21 3.11
N PRO A 463 31.02 -13.10 2.01
CA PRO A 463 32.33 -13.75 1.95
C PRO A 463 33.27 -13.35 3.09
N GLY A 464 33.22 -12.07 3.51
CA GLY A 464 34.03 -11.57 4.63
C GLY A 464 33.60 -12.10 6.00
N LEU A 465 32.35 -12.54 6.17
CA LEU A 465 31.83 -13.11 7.42
C LEU A 465 32.05 -14.62 7.52
N TYR A 466 31.90 -15.33 6.40
CA TYR A 466 31.95 -16.79 6.37
C TYR A 466 33.22 -17.35 5.71
N GLY A 467 34.10 -16.53 5.18
CA GLY A 467 35.30 -16.99 4.50
C GLY A 467 35.00 -17.82 3.22
N VAL A 468 33.90 -17.51 2.54
CA VAL A 468 33.46 -18.25 1.35
C VAL A 468 34.43 -17.95 0.20
N ASP A 469 34.98 -19.01 -0.40
CA ASP A 469 35.89 -18.87 -1.53
C ASP A 469 35.19 -18.54 -2.84
N ALA A 470 35.96 -17.99 -3.80
CA ALA A 470 35.43 -17.56 -5.10
C ALA A 470 34.80 -18.70 -5.91
N HIS A 471 35.28 -19.94 -5.76
CA HIS A 471 34.74 -21.08 -6.47
C HIS A 471 33.33 -21.43 -5.96
N THR A 472 33.12 -21.44 -4.65
CA THR A 472 31.80 -21.67 -4.03
C THR A 472 30.83 -20.55 -4.42
N MET A 473 31.29 -19.29 -4.44
CA MET A 473 30.45 -18.16 -4.90
C MET A 473 30.04 -18.31 -6.36
N ALA A 474 30.95 -18.73 -7.26
CA ALA A 474 30.64 -18.96 -8.65
C ALA A 474 29.65 -20.13 -8.85
N THR A 475 29.76 -21.19 -8.05
CA THR A 475 28.83 -22.32 -8.05
C THR A 475 27.44 -21.86 -7.61
N LEU A 476 27.34 -21.11 -6.53
CA LEU A 476 26.09 -20.51 -6.06
C LEU A 476 25.47 -19.63 -7.14
N ASP A 477 26.24 -18.72 -7.71
CA ASP A 477 25.77 -17.84 -8.78
C ASP A 477 25.29 -18.64 -10.00
N ALA A 478 25.93 -19.76 -10.34
CA ALA A 478 25.50 -20.63 -11.44
C ALA A 478 24.20 -21.39 -11.14
N ALA A 479 23.95 -21.76 -9.88
CA ALA A 479 22.79 -22.52 -9.45
C ALA A 479 21.51 -21.67 -9.37
N VAL A 480 21.64 -20.37 -9.17
CA VAL A 480 20.49 -19.45 -9.09
C VAL A 480 19.92 -19.16 -10.47
N PRO A 481 18.57 -19.18 -10.65
CA PRO A 481 17.94 -18.84 -11.92
C PRO A 481 18.37 -17.44 -12.42
N PRO A 482 18.78 -17.31 -13.70
CA PRO A 482 19.28 -16.02 -14.23
C PRO A 482 18.26 -14.87 -14.10
N HIS A 483 16.96 -15.18 -14.17
CA HIS A 483 15.89 -14.20 -14.05
C HIS A 483 15.69 -13.67 -12.62
N ALA A 484 16.26 -14.33 -11.61
CA ALA A 484 16.18 -13.91 -10.20
C ALA A 484 17.31 -12.97 -9.78
N ARG A 485 18.27 -12.64 -10.67
CA ARG A 485 19.42 -11.81 -10.31
C ARG A 485 19.13 -10.33 -10.36
N VAL A 486 19.61 -9.62 -9.35
CA VAL A 486 19.54 -8.16 -9.22
C VAL A 486 20.92 -7.64 -8.84
N GLU A 487 21.50 -6.83 -9.72
CA GLU A 487 22.76 -6.15 -9.46
C GLU A 487 22.50 -4.83 -8.71
N LEU A 488 23.12 -4.67 -7.55
CA LEU A 488 22.97 -3.49 -6.71
C LEU A 488 24.27 -2.66 -6.72
N PRO A 489 24.19 -1.32 -6.48
CA PRO A 489 25.35 -0.46 -6.39
C PRO A 489 26.20 -0.82 -5.16
N PRO A 490 27.45 -0.32 -5.10
CA PRO A 490 28.26 -0.46 -3.91
C PRO A 490 27.53 0.02 -2.66
N ARG A 491 27.56 -0.75 -1.60
CA ARG A 491 27.03 -0.38 -0.28
C ARG A 491 28.12 0.29 0.57
N GLN A 492 27.70 1.21 1.46
CA GLN A 492 28.64 1.97 2.30
C GLN A 492 29.41 1.13 3.31
N SER A 493 28.82 0.00 3.75
CA SER A 493 29.47 -0.97 4.63
C SER A 493 28.87 -2.35 4.39
N ALA A 494 29.71 -3.38 4.25
CA ALA A 494 29.25 -4.76 4.37
C ALA A 494 28.70 -4.98 5.79
N PRO A 495 27.63 -5.82 5.98
CA PRO A 495 27.16 -6.17 7.31
C PRO A 495 28.32 -6.70 8.15
N ARG A 496 28.57 -6.06 9.30
CA ARG A 496 29.50 -6.57 10.30
C ARG A 496 28.77 -7.54 11.21
N ALA A 497 29.54 -8.45 11.80
CA ALA A 497 29.07 -9.55 12.64
C ALA A 497 28.18 -9.19 13.85
N ASP A 498 28.01 -7.92 14.16
CA ASP A 498 27.31 -7.45 15.37
C ASP A 498 25.80 -7.21 15.19
N ALA A 499 25.24 -7.46 14.01
CA ALA A 499 23.80 -7.29 13.75
C ALA A 499 23.09 -8.65 13.75
N PRO A 500 22.15 -8.93 14.67
CA PRO A 500 21.29 -10.10 14.56
C PRO A 500 20.49 -10.00 13.26
N THR A 501 20.60 -11.03 12.41
CA THR A 501 19.80 -11.17 11.19
C THR A 501 18.35 -11.46 11.56
N ALA A 502 17.59 -10.41 11.85
CA ALA A 502 16.14 -10.49 11.78
C ALA A 502 15.71 -10.62 10.31
N PRO A 503 14.60 -11.29 9.98
CA PRO A 503 14.03 -11.27 8.64
C PRO A 503 13.79 -9.81 8.26
N VAL A 504 14.27 -9.44 7.08
CA VAL A 504 14.54 -8.06 6.77
C VAL A 504 13.29 -7.35 6.32
N ALA A 505 12.76 -6.61 7.27
CA ALA A 505 12.23 -5.29 6.97
C ALA A 505 13.43 -4.31 6.89
N GLN A 506 13.90 -3.94 5.74
CA GLN A 506 14.87 -2.86 5.64
C GLN A 506 14.14 -1.53 5.70
N GLY A 507 14.15 -0.92 6.90
CA GLY A 507 14.15 0.53 7.01
C GLY A 507 15.47 1.06 6.41
N GLY A 508 15.41 2.17 5.68
CA GLY A 508 16.58 2.91 5.22
C GLY A 508 17.53 3.30 6.37
N PRO A 509 18.66 3.95 6.09
CA PRO A 509 19.68 4.22 7.09
C PRO A 509 19.08 4.90 8.31
N ALA A 510 19.32 4.30 9.49
CA ALA A 510 18.81 4.82 10.75
C ALA A 510 19.24 6.28 10.94
N PRO A 511 18.31 7.22 11.12
CA PRO A 511 18.68 8.59 11.40
C PRO A 511 19.46 8.64 12.72
N ALA A 512 20.51 9.46 12.76
CA ALA A 512 21.30 9.67 13.96
C ALA A 512 20.40 9.91 15.18
N ARG A 513 20.59 9.15 16.27
CA ARG A 513 19.79 9.23 17.49
C ARG A 513 19.77 10.65 18.02
N ARG A 514 18.62 11.28 17.97
CA ARG A 514 18.38 12.59 18.59
C ARG A 514 18.22 12.39 20.10
N THR A 515 18.71 13.30 20.89
CA THR A 515 18.44 13.31 22.34
C THR A 515 16.96 13.60 22.57
N GLY A 516 16.33 12.98 23.58
CA GLY A 516 14.89 13.13 23.86
C GLY A 516 14.42 14.58 23.96
N ALA A 517 15.26 15.50 24.47
CA ALA A 517 14.99 16.92 24.55
C ALA A 517 14.92 17.60 23.16
N GLN A 518 15.72 17.18 22.19
CA GLN A 518 15.69 17.73 20.82
C GLN A 518 14.47 17.25 20.03
N THR A 519 14.03 16.02 20.28
CA THR A 519 12.83 15.46 19.66
C THR A 519 11.56 16.10 20.24
N ALA A 520 11.48 16.28 21.56
CA ALA A 520 10.37 16.96 22.22
C ALA A 520 10.26 18.43 21.76
N GLY A 521 11.39 19.15 21.66
CA GLY A 521 11.40 20.52 21.15
C GLY A 521 10.94 20.65 19.69
N LEU A 522 11.29 19.71 18.81
CA LEU A 522 10.85 19.71 17.42
C LEU A 522 9.37 19.36 17.27
N VAL A 523 8.85 18.45 18.09
CA VAL A 523 7.42 18.08 18.08
C VAL A 523 6.57 19.27 18.58
N VAL A 524 6.97 19.94 19.66
CA VAL A 524 6.27 21.12 20.18
C VAL A 524 6.30 22.27 19.16
N LEU A 525 7.46 22.59 18.58
CA LEU A 525 7.59 23.62 17.54
C LEU A 525 6.80 23.27 16.26
N GLY A 526 6.75 22.00 15.89
CA GLY A 526 5.97 21.52 14.75
C GLY A 526 4.46 21.64 14.98
N LEU A 527 3.97 21.29 16.16
CA LEU A 527 2.56 21.41 16.55
C LEU A 527 2.11 22.87 16.61
N PHE A 528 2.90 23.74 17.22
CA PHE A 528 2.60 25.18 17.24
C PHE A 528 2.66 25.78 15.83
N GLY A 529 3.65 25.45 15.02
CA GLY A 529 3.74 25.88 13.63
C GLY A 529 2.54 25.44 12.78
N ALA A 530 2.07 24.20 12.94
CA ALA A 530 0.89 23.68 12.26
C ALA A 530 -0.40 24.39 12.73
N LEU A 531 -0.55 24.65 14.03
CA LEU A 531 -1.69 25.37 14.58
C LEU A 531 -1.76 26.81 14.06
N PHE A 532 -0.64 27.53 14.05
CA PHE A 532 -0.60 28.91 13.55
C PHE A 532 -0.79 28.96 12.03
N ALA A 533 -0.25 27.99 11.26
CA ALA A 533 -0.50 27.89 9.84
C ALA A 533 -1.98 27.61 9.53
N PHE A 534 -2.64 26.76 10.31
CA PHE A 534 -4.07 26.50 10.22
C PHE A 534 -4.90 27.74 10.53
N CYS A 535 -4.57 28.48 11.59
CA CYS A 535 -5.23 29.75 11.93
C CYS A 535 -5.01 30.81 10.84
N ALA A 536 -3.80 30.92 10.29
CA ALA A 536 -3.50 31.85 9.20
C ALA A 536 -4.30 31.51 7.93
N LEU A 537 -4.42 30.21 7.60
CA LEU A 537 -5.21 29.73 6.46
C LEU A 537 -6.71 30.00 6.70
N ALA A 538 -7.22 29.71 7.89
CA ALA A 538 -8.61 29.96 8.25
C ALA A 538 -8.96 31.46 8.14
N VAL A 539 -8.13 32.34 8.69
CA VAL A 539 -8.31 33.79 8.59
C VAL A 539 -8.26 34.23 7.11
N THR A 540 -7.37 33.68 6.30
CA THR A 540 -7.24 34.04 4.88
C THR A 540 -8.46 33.57 4.06
N VAL A 541 -9.01 32.39 4.37
CA VAL A 541 -10.17 31.81 3.68
C VAL A 541 -11.48 32.48 4.08
N PHE A 542 -11.63 32.83 5.38
CA PHE A 542 -12.87 33.41 5.91
C PHE A 542 -12.92 34.95 5.86
N SER A 543 -11.84 35.63 5.46
CA SER A 543 -11.78 37.11 5.36
C SER A 543 -12.74 37.73 4.32
N GLY A 544 -13.40 36.91 3.50
CA GLY A 544 -14.41 37.38 2.54
C GLY A 544 -15.86 37.28 3.00
N SER A 545 -16.13 36.77 4.21
CA SER A 545 -17.48 36.36 4.62
C SER A 545 -18.15 37.32 5.64
N ASP A 546 -17.42 38.31 6.14
CA ASP A 546 -17.96 39.22 7.18
C ASP A 546 -17.96 40.69 6.70
N PRO A 547 -19.15 41.30 6.49
CA PRO A 547 -19.27 42.63 5.91
C PRO A 547 -18.97 43.77 6.89
N GLU A 548 -18.77 43.50 8.18
CA GLU A 548 -18.57 44.57 9.20
C GLU A 548 -17.09 44.87 9.53
N THR A 549 -16.13 44.04 9.06
CA THR A 549 -14.71 44.22 9.40
C THR A 549 -13.94 44.85 8.22
N SER A 550 -13.12 45.87 8.50
CA SER A 550 -12.36 46.56 7.45
C SER A 550 -11.29 45.64 6.83
N THR A 551 -11.13 45.70 5.50
CA THR A 551 -10.15 44.94 4.75
C THR A 551 -8.71 45.12 5.28
N GLY A 552 -8.41 46.28 5.87
CA GLY A 552 -7.11 46.60 6.45
C GLY A 552 -6.81 45.81 7.74
N GLU A 553 -7.80 45.56 8.57
CA GLU A 553 -7.64 44.80 9.82
C GLU A 553 -7.41 43.33 9.54
N TRP A 554 -8.10 42.77 8.54
CA TRP A 554 -7.90 41.38 8.08
C TRP A 554 -6.51 41.15 7.48
N ILE A 555 -6.01 42.10 6.68
CA ILE A 555 -4.65 42.04 6.12
C ILE A 555 -3.60 42.10 7.23
N GLY A 556 -3.83 42.97 8.25
CA GLY A 556 -2.94 43.07 9.41
C GLY A 556 -2.88 41.79 10.24
N LEU A 557 -4.03 41.18 10.54
CA LEU A 557 -4.13 39.95 11.32
C LEU A 557 -3.55 38.73 10.54
N SER A 558 -3.86 38.60 9.27
CA SER A 558 -3.30 37.55 8.42
C SER A 558 -1.79 37.69 8.29
N GLY A 559 -1.27 38.89 8.02
CA GLY A 559 0.16 39.16 7.95
C GLY A 559 0.89 38.88 9.26
N PHE A 560 0.32 39.24 10.41
CA PHE A 560 0.88 38.94 11.73
C PHE A 560 0.99 37.42 11.96
N LEU A 561 -0.06 36.65 11.67
CA LEU A 561 -0.07 35.18 11.82
C LEU A 561 0.97 34.49 10.91
N TRP A 562 1.16 34.96 9.68
CA TRP A 562 2.21 34.42 8.79
C TRP A 562 3.62 34.75 9.26
N VAL A 563 3.86 35.93 9.83
CA VAL A 563 5.15 36.31 10.45
C VAL A 563 5.45 35.42 11.65
N VAL A 564 4.47 35.21 12.55
CA VAL A 564 4.63 34.31 13.71
C VAL A 564 4.90 32.88 13.28
N THR A 565 4.19 32.37 12.26
CA THR A 565 4.43 31.04 11.68
C THR A 565 5.87 30.92 11.16
N GLY A 566 6.37 31.95 10.44
CA GLY A 566 7.74 31.99 9.94
C GLY A 566 8.79 31.99 11.06
N LEU A 567 8.57 32.73 12.13
CA LEU A 567 9.45 32.78 13.30
C LEU A 567 9.49 31.45 14.08
N LEU A 568 8.40 30.69 14.12
CA LEU A 568 8.35 29.37 14.76
C LEU A 568 8.97 28.27 13.90
N VAL A 569 8.78 28.33 12.57
CA VAL A 569 9.27 27.31 11.64
C VAL A 569 10.78 27.49 11.32
N TRP A 570 11.27 28.73 11.27
CA TRP A 570 12.67 29.02 10.92
C TRP A 570 13.72 28.37 11.84
N PRO A 571 13.59 28.37 13.20
CA PRO A 571 14.51 27.64 14.08
C PRO A 571 14.47 26.13 13.85
N ALA A 572 13.28 25.55 13.60
CA ALA A 572 13.14 24.13 13.32
C ALA A 572 13.84 23.74 12.01
N VAL A 573 13.70 24.54 10.96
CA VAL A 573 14.40 24.36 9.68
C VAL A 573 15.91 24.52 9.84
N ARG A 574 16.36 25.48 10.67
CA ARG A 574 17.80 25.70 10.93
C ARG A 574 18.42 24.55 11.72
N ILE A 575 17.70 23.97 12.68
CA ILE A 575 18.13 22.77 13.41
C ILE A 575 18.17 21.56 12.46
N LEU A 576 17.16 21.37 11.62
CA LEU A 576 17.11 20.31 10.61
C LEU A 576 18.26 20.41 9.58
N ARG A 577 18.63 21.63 9.14
CA ARG A 577 19.74 21.86 8.22
C ARG A 577 21.11 21.63 8.86
N ARG A 578 21.29 21.89 10.14
CA ARG A 578 22.54 21.62 10.87
C ARG A 578 22.78 20.12 11.07
N THR A 579 21.72 19.34 11.31
CA THR A 579 21.81 17.87 11.47
C THR A 579 21.98 17.12 10.15
N ARG A 580 21.81 17.77 8.98
CA ARG A 580 22.13 17.18 7.66
C ARG A 580 23.58 17.42 7.22
N ARG A 581 24.34 18.25 7.94
CA ARG A 581 25.76 18.57 7.62
C ARG A 581 26.76 18.00 8.63
N ALA A 582 26.28 17.30 9.66
CA ALA A 582 27.05 16.46 10.58
C ALA A 582 26.72 14.97 10.34
#